data_1d291e72f3cfa7987ff61c070e689543
#
_entry.id   1d291e72f3cfa7987ff61c070e689543
#
_cell.length_a   1.000
_cell.length_b   1.000
_cell.length_c   1.000
_cell.angle_alpha   90.00
_cell.angle_beta   90.00
_cell.angle_gamma   90.00
#
_symmetry.space_group_name_H-M   'P 1'
#
loop_
_entity.id
_entity.type
_entity.pdbx_description
1 polymer ?
#
loop_
_entity_poly.entity_id
_entity_poly.type
_entity_poly.pdbx_seq_one_letter_code
_entity_poly.pdbx_strand_id
1 'polypeptide(L)' 'MKIQAVRGMQDLLPRQKEIYRFVEDKVRDVLRSYGYQELGFPVIESTSLFSRLVGEATDVVEKEMYTFADRNGDSLTLRP' A
#
# COMPACT_ATOMS: atom_id res chain seq x y z
N MET A 1 6.12 4.70 30.11
CA MET A 1 5.28 4.53 28.89
C MET A 1 5.91 3.46 28.00
N LYS A 2 5.12 2.51 27.57
CA LYS A 2 5.60 1.42 26.73
C LYS A 2 5.18 1.66 25.29
N ILE A 3 6.16 1.83 24.42
CA ILE A 3 5.91 2.07 23.00
C ILE A 3 5.91 0.72 22.27
N GLN A 4 4.86 0.44 21.56
CA GLN A 4 4.70 -0.80 20.82
C GLN A 4 4.49 -0.51 19.34
N ALA A 5 4.82 -1.49 18.50
CA ALA A 5 4.55 -1.38 17.08
C ALA A 5 3.06 -1.29 16.81
N VAL A 6 2.69 -0.63 15.74
CA VAL A 6 1.29 -0.56 15.32
C VAL A 6 0.83 -1.97 14.93
N ARG A 7 -0.39 -2.30 15.34
CA ARG A 7 -0.96 -3.62 15.07
C ARG A 7 -0.92 -3.94 13.58
N GLY A 8 -0.41 -5.10 13.26
CA GLY A 8 -0.30 -5.53 11.87
C GLY A 8 0.93 -5.00 11.14
N MET A 9 1.74 -4.20 11.84
CA MET A 9 2.96 -3.64 11.27
C MET A 9 4.14 -4.07 12.11
N GLN A 10 5.19 -4.54 11.44
CA GLN A 10 6.37 -5.04 12.13
C GLN A 10 7.62 -4.72 11.34
N ASP A 11 8.72 -4.61 12.06
CA ASP A 11 10.02 -4.45 11.44
C ASP A 11 10.50 -5.80 10.94
N LEU A 12 11.21 -5.78 9.83
CA LEU A 12 11.86 -6.97 9.31
C LEU A 12 13.35 -6.88 9.60
N LEU A 13 13.83 -7.78 10.45
CA LEU A 13 15.25 -7.86 10.75
C LEU A 13 16.01 -8.41 9.55
N PRO A 14 17.35 -8.24 9.51
CA PRO A 14 18.13 -8.59 8.30
C PRO A 14 17.88 -9.98 7.75
N ARG A 15 17.81 -11.00 8.61
CA ARG A 15 17.58 -12.36 8.13
C ARG A 15 16.17 -12.52 7.53
N GLN A 16 15.17 -11.94 8.16
CA GLN A 16 13.81 -11.97 7.65
C GLN A 16 13.73 -11.24 6.30
N LYS A 17 14.40 -10.10 6.21
CA LYS A 17 14.43 -9.30 4.99
C LYS A 17 15.11 -10.06 3.85
N GLU A 18 16.15 -10.81 4.14
CA GLU A 18 16.82 -11.64 3.15
C GLU A 18 15.89 -12.72 2.59
N ILE A 19 15.11 -13.35 3.46
CA ILE A 19 14.16 -14.37 3.06
C ILE A 19 13.08 -13.76 2.15
N TYR A 20 12.53 -12.60 2.53
CA TYR A 20 11.56 -11.91 1.72
C TYR A 20 12.15 -11.53 0.35
N ARG A 21 13.39 -11.04 0.35
CA ARG A 21 14.08 -10.69 -0.89
C ARG A 21 14.25 -11.89 -1.80
N PHE A 22 14.58 -13.02 -1.23
CA PHE A 22 14.73 -14.26 -1.99
C PHE A 22 13.43 -14.64 -2.69
N VAL A 23 12.32 -14.60 -1.95
CA VAL A 23 11.00 -14.90 -2.50
C VAL A 23 10.62 -13.88 -3.57
N GLU A 24 10.84 -12.60 -3.30
CA GLU A 24 10.53 -11.54 -4.27
C GLU A 24 11.30 -11.72 -5.58
N ASP A 25 12.60 -12.06 -5.49
CA ASP A 25 13.43 -12.25 -6.66
C ASP A 25 12.93 -13.43 -7.50
N LYS A 26 12.52 -14.52 -6.85
CA LYS A 26 11.99 -15.69 -7.55
C LYS A 26 10.67 -15.36 -8.23
N VAL A 27 9.78 -14.67 -7.55
CA VAL A 27 8.50 -14.25 -8.12
C VAL A 27 8.75 -13.31 -9.30
N ARG A 28 9.68 -12.37 -9.14
CA ARG A 28 10.01 -11.39 -10.18
C ARG A 28 10.55 -12.11 -11.43
N ASP A 29 11.40 -13.11 -11.25
CA ASP A 29 11.96 -13.87 -12.36
C ASP A 29 10.87 -14.63 -13.11
N VAL A 30 9.96 -15.28 -12.39
CA VAL A 30 8.86 -16.02 -12.99
C VAL A 30 7.95 -15.09 -13.78
N LEU A 31 7.55 -13.96 -13.20
CA LEU A 31 6.67 -13.00 -13.84
C LEU A 31 7.33 -12.41 -15.09
N ARG A 32 8.63 -12.11 -15.01
CA ARG A 32 9.36 -11.57 -16.14
C ARG A 32 9.38 -12.56 -17.31
N SER A 33 9.50 -13.86 -17.01
CA SER A 33 9.49 -14.90 -18.04
C SER A 33 8.16 -14.97 -18.78
N TYR A 34 7.07 -14.51 -18.16
CA TYR A 34 5.75 -14.43 -18.79
C TYR A 34 5.46 -13.05 -19.41
N GLY A 35 6.45 -12.19 -19.45
CA GLY A 35 6.29 -10.88 -20.07
C GLY A 35 5.69 -9.79 -19.19
N TYR A 36 5.55 -10.05 -17.89
CA TYR A 36 5.08 -9.03 -16.95
C TYR A 36 6.17 -8.02 -16.68
N GLN A 37 5.76 -6.78 -16.52
CA GLN A 37 6.66 -5.70 -16.15
C GLN A 37 6.32 -5.21 -14.75
N GLU A 38 7.34 -4.82 -14.00
CA GLU A 38 7.16 -4.31 -12.66
C GLU A 38 6.72 -2.86 -12.71
N LEU A 39 5.75 -2.53 -11.87
CA LEU A 39 5.19 -1.18 -11.78
C LEU A 39 5.02 -0.83 -10.31
N GLY A 40 5.37 0.38 -9.94
CA GLY A 40 5.23 0.86 -8.58
C GLY A 40 4.25 2.01 -8.51
N PHE A 41 3.49 2.07 -7.43
CA PHE A 41 2.56 3.15 -7.18
C PHE A 41 2.85 3.79 -5.82
N PRO A 42 2.57 5.09 -5.66
CA PRO A 42 2.69 5.72 -4.36
C PRO A 42 1.72 5.10 -3.35
N VAL A 43 2.13 5.12 -2.09
CA VAL A 43 1.28 4.62 -0.99
C VAL A 43 0.14 5.58 -0.71
N ILE A 44 0.39 6.88 -0.88
CA ILE A 44 -0.58 7.94 -0.62
C ILE A 44 -1.05 8.52 -1.95
N GLU A 45 -2.35 8.65 -2.10
CA GLU A 45 -2.99 9.16 -3.30
C GLU A 45 -4.05 10.18 -2.94
N SER A 46 -4.48 10.94 -3.95
CA SER A 46 -5.63 11.82 -3.78
C SER A 46 -6.89 10.97 -3.55
N THR A 47 -7.68 11.34 -2.55
CA THR A 47 -8.91 10.61 -2.24
C THR A 47 -9.84 10.55 -3.43
N SER A 48 -9.88 11.62 -4.24
CA SER A 48 -10.77 11.69 -5.40
C SER A 48 -10.48 10.62 -6.45
N LEU A 49 -9.22 10.16 -6.51
CA LEU A 49 -8.87 9.10 -7.44
C LEU A 49 -9.71 7.84 -7.20
N PHE A 50 -9.78 7.42 -5.96
CA PHE A 50 -10.51 6.21 -5.61
C PHE A 50 -12.01 6.42 -5.56
N SER A 51 -12.46 7.60 -5.12
CA SER A 51 -13.87 7.94 -5.12
C SER A 51 -14.47 7.88 -6.52
N ARG A 52 -13.70 8.31 -7.52
CA ARG A 52 -14.15 8.28 -8.91
C ARG A 52 -14.11 6.88 -9.50
N LEU A 53 -13.08 6.10 -9.17
CA LEU A 53 -12.92 4.76 -9.73
C LEU A 53 -13.94 3.78 -9.17
N VAL A 54 -14.23 3.88 -7.87
CA VAL A 54 -15.19 3.00 -7.20
C VAL A 54 -16.61 3.49 -7.37
N GLY A 55 -16.78 4.72 -7.86
CA GLY A 55 -18.07 5.35 -8.02
C GLY A 55 -18.72 5.63 -6.68
N GLU A 56 -20.02 5.41 -6.60
CA GLU A 56 -20.76 5.62 -5.36
C GLU A 56 -20.74 4.42 -4.42
N ALA A 57 -19.82 3.48 -4.61
CA ALA A 57 -19.66 2.39 -3.67
C ALA A 57 -19.09 2.96 -2.37
N THR A 58 -19.91 3.71 -1.68
CA THR A 58 -19.59 4.49 -0.52
C THR A 58 -19.03 3.67 0.62
N ASP A 59 -19.43 2.41 0.73
CA ASP A 59 -18.97 1.55 1.81
C ASP A 59 -17.47 1.29 1.74
N VAL A 60 -16.94 1.03 0.54
CA VAL A 60 -15.51 0.81 0.36
C VAL A 60 -14.74 2.10 0.61
N VAL A 61 -15.23 3.22 0.03
CA VAL A 61 -14.55 4.50 0.16
C VAL A 61 -14.56 5.01 1.60
N GLU A 62 -15.69 4.88 2.29
CA GLU A 62 -15.83 5.43 3.63
C GLU A 62 -15.30 4.52 4.74
N LYS A 63 -15.48 3.21 4.60
CA LYS A 63 -15.13 2.26 5.66
C LYS A 63 -13.74 1.64 5.52
N GLU A 64 -13.28 1.47 4.29
CA GLU A 64 -12.02 0.77 4.03
C GLU A 64 -10.85 1.72 3.82
N MET A 65 -11.11 2.98 3.55
CA MET A 65 -10.05 3.95 3.24
C MET A 65 -9.65 4.77 4.47
N TYR A 66 -8.36 4.92 4.66
CA TYR A 66 -7.79 5.78 5.69
C TYR A 66 -7.46 7.12 5.07
N THR A 67 -8.34 8.10 5.27
CA THR A 67 -8.20 9.42 4.67
C THR A 67 -7.76 10.45 5.71
N PHE A 68 -7.05 11.45 5.24
CA PHE A 68 -6.59 12.54 6.10
C PHE A 68 -6.42 13.80 5.26
N ALA A 69 -6.38 14.94 5.94
CA ALA A 69 -6.18 16.20 5.27
C ALA A 69 -4.70 16.56 5.22
N ASP A 70 -4.25 16.99 4.06
CA ASP A 70 -2.95 17.58 3.86
C ASP A 70 -2.92 18.96 4.55
N ARG A 71 -1.74 19.53 4.69
CA ARG A 71 -1.58 20.86 5.26
C ARG A 71 -2.29 21.93 4.44
N ASN A 72 -2.46 21.69 3.14
CA ASN A 72 -3.17 22.61 2.25
C ASN A 72 -4.67 22.37 2.22
N GLY A 73 -5.16 21.41 2.99
CA GLY A 73 -6.58 21.08 3.04
C GLY A 73 -7.03 20.05 2.03
N ASP A 74 -6.13 19.54 1.21
CA ASP A 74 -6.46 18.48 0.24
C ASP A 74 -6.69 17.15 0.95
N SER A 75 -7.67 16.39 0.49
CA SER A 75 -7.96 15.09 1.05
C SER A 75 -7.07 14.01 0.40
N LEU A 76 -6.29 13.36 1.24
CA LEU A 76 -5.40 12.28 0.84
C LEU A 76 -5.83 10.99 1.50
N THR A 77 -5.45 9.88 0.92
CA THR A 77 -5.78 8.57 1.45
C THR A 77 -4.63 7.60 1.28
N LEU A 78 -4.54 6.65 2.20
CA LEU A 78 -3.67 5.52 1.98
C LEU A 78 -4.30 4.64 0.91
N ARG A 79 -3.49 4.09 0.05
CA ARG A 79 -3.95 3.20 -1.02
C ARG A 79 -4.69 2.01 -0.42
N PRO A 80 -5.96 1.77 -0.81
CA PRO A 80 -6.72 0.65 -0.26
C PRO A 80 -6.17 -0.70 -0.68
#